data_78e8ca76ca44747d33c4359c5d0de65c
#
_entry.id   78e8ca76ca44747d33c4359c5d0de65c
#
_cell.length_a   1.000
_cell.length_b   1.000
_cell.length_c   1.000
_cell.angle_alpha   90.00
_cell.angle_beta   90.00
_cell.angle_gamma   90.00
#
_symmetry.space_group_name_H-M   'P 1'
#
loop_
_entity.id
_entity.type
_entity.pdbx_description
1 polymer ?
#
loop_
_entity_poly.entity_id
_entity_poly.type
_entity_poly.pdbx_seq_one_letter_code
_entity_poly.pdbx_strand_id
1 'polypeptide(L)'
;QTPFGAPSDAYYEGRLGNIEVAFLPRHGRGHRLAPSEINHRANIFGFKQLGVTQLVSISAVGSLREDFRPRDICLPDQYFDRTKQSEKHTFFGQGIVAHIAFSQPICLRLQGSVGDAAEQVISEQPAFEGLRVHRGGTYVNMEGPAFSTRAESVFYHKAGFDVIGMTSLAEAKLAREAEI
;
A
#
# COMPACT_ATOMS: atom_id res chain seq x y z
N GLN A 1 18.65 7.27 -10.55
CA GLN A 1 19.14 7.18 -9.15
C GLN A 1 18.47 8.28 -8.32
N THR A 2 18.19 8.01 -7.05
CA THR A 2 17.62 8.97 -6.10
C THR A 2 18.63 9.25 -4.98
N PRO A 3 18.46 10.30 -4.16
CA PRO A 3 19.26 10.52 -2.96
C PRO A 3 19.21 9.35 -1.95
N PHE A 4 18.21 8.50 -2.07
CA PHE A 4 17.99 7.33 -1.22
C PHE A 4 18.47 6.01 -1.85
N GLY A 5 19.20 6.08 -2.95
CA GLY A 5 19.66 4.92 -3.71
C GLY A 5 18.77 4.58 -4.91
N ALA A 6 18.87 3.34 -5.38
CA ALA A 6 18.09 2.86 -6.51
C ALA A 6 16.66 2.47 -6.08
N PRO A 7 15.65 2.76 -6.92
CA PRO A 7 14.32 2.18 -6.79
C PRO A 7 14.35 0.66 -6.99
N SER A 8 13.25 0.00 -6.64
CA SER A 8 13.09 -1.47 -6.77
C SER A 8 13.24 -1.96 -8.21
N ASP A 9 12.83 -1.14 -9.17
CA ASP A 9 12.92 -1.42 -10.62
C ASP A 9 12.79 -0.10 -11.42
N ALA A 10 12.75 -0.21 -12.75
CA ALA A 10 12.40 0.89 -13.64
C ALA A 10 10.92 1.29 -13.47
N TYR A 11 10.63 2.58 -13.63
CA TYR A 11 9.26 3.06 -13.79
C TYR A 11 8.80 2.83 -15.23
N TYR A 12 7.56 2.41 -15.37
CA TYR A 12 6.91 2.24 -16.67
C TYR A 12 5.88 3.35 -16.84
N GLU A 13 6.20 4.32 -17.66
CA GLU A 13 5.31 5.44 -17.95
C GLU A 13 4.43 5.14 -19.16
N GLY A 14 3.19 5.61 -19.11
CA GLY A 14 2.21 5.41 -20.16
C GLY A 14 1.00 6.31 -19.99
N ARG A 15 -0.02 6.08 -20.83
CA ARG A 15 -1.29 6.80 -20.77
C ARG A 15 -2.46 5.84 -20.74
N LEU A 16 -3.42 6.10 -19.87
CA LEU A 16 -4.73 5.46 -19.85
C LEU A 16 -5.78 6.53 -20.19
N GLY A 17 -6.26 6.54 -21.43
CA GLY A 17 -7.07 7.64 -21.94
C GLY A 17 -6.31 8.98 -21.88
N ASN A 18 -6.82 9.92 -21.09
CA ASN A 18 -6.20 11.24 -20.91
C ASN A 18 -5.31 11.34 -19.65
N ILE A 19 -5.17 10.25 -18.90
CA ILE A 19 -4.40 10.24 -17.64
C ILE A 19 -3.01 9.68 -17.93
N GLU A 20 -1.99 10.42 -17.52
CA GLU A 20 -0.62 9.91 -17.47
C GLU A 20 -0.45 9.01 -16.24
N VAL A 21 0.19 7.86 -16.43
CA VAL A 21 0.37 6.85 -15.38
C VAL A 21 1.81 6.39 -15.35
N ALA A 22 2.29 6.11 -14.14
CA ALA A 22 3.58 5.48 -13.90
C ALA A 22 3.40 4.23 -13.02
N PHE A 23 3.95 3.12 -13.45
CA PHE A 23 3.92 1.85 -12.71
C PHE A 23 5.31 1.50 -12.19
N LEU A 24 5.36 0.96 -10.99
CA LEU A 24 6.59 0.41 -10.41
C LEU A 24 6.30 -0.93 -9.74
N PRO A 25 6.96 -2.04 -10.13
CA PRO A 25 6.90 -3.29 -9.40
C PRO A 25 7.75 -3.18 -8.13
N ARG A 26 7.11 -2.96 -6.96
CA ARG A 26 7.83 -2.70 -5.69
C ARG A 26 8.77 -3.82 -5.26
N HIS A 27 8.47 -5.07 -5.61
CA HIS A 27 9.33 -6.22 -5.35
C HIS A 27 10.37 -6.48 -6.46
N GLY A 28 10.48 -5.56 -7.44
CA GLY A 28 11.25 -5.76 -8.67
C GLY A 28 10.62 -6.79 -9.60
N ARG A 29 11.01 -6.73 -10.88
CA ARG A 29 10.55 -7.72 -11.88
C ARG A 29 10.96 -9.12 -11.44
N GLY A 30 10.01 -10.06 -11.51
CA GLY A 30 10.21 -11.42 -11.04
C GLY A 30 10.14 -11.59 -9.52
N HIS A 31 9.68 -10.58 -8.79
CA HIS A 31 9.46 -10.63 -7.33
C HIS A 31 10.73 -11.06 -6.56
N ARG A 32 11.84 -10.38 -6.82
CA ARG A 32 13.18 -10.72 -6.29
C ARG A 32 13.53 -10.05 -4.97
N LEU A 33 12.77 -9.03 -4.55
CA LEU A 33 12.99 -8.29 -3.30
C LEU A 33 11.98 -8.73 -2.24
N ALA A 34 12.47 -9.16 -1.08
CA ALA A 34 11.63 -9.35 0.10
C ALA A 34 11.06 -8.00 0.59
N PRO A 35 9.96 -7.98 1.36
CA PRO A 35 9.38 -6.74 1.88
C PRO A 35 10.39 -5.85 2.61
N SER A 36 11.28 -6.41 3.39
CA SER A 36 12.33 -5.69 4.14
C SER A 36 13.48 -5.15 3.28
N GLU A 37 13.60 -5.61 2.03
CA GLU A 37 14.62 -5.17 1.07
C GLU A 37 14.12 -4.06 0.15
N ILE A 38 12.82 -3.79 0.13
CA ILE A 38 12.23 -2.73 -0.70
C ILE A 38 12.77 -1.37 -0.25
N ASN A 39 13.34 -0.63 -1.18
CA ASN A 39 13.73 0.75 -0.95
C ASN A 39 12.53 1.70 -1.16
N HIS A 40 11.62 1.70 -0.18
CA HIS A 40 10.40 2.51 -0.24
C HIS A 40 10.70 4.01 -0.45
N ARG A 41 11.78 4.55 0.18
CA ARG A 41 12.18 5.95 -0.01
C ARG A 41 12.53 6.25 -1.46
N ALA A 42 13.37 5.42 -2.08
CA ALA A 42 13.73 5.61 -3.49
C ALA A 42 12.50 5.47 -4.39
N ASN A 43 11.61 4.51 -4.11
CA ASN A 43 10.39 4.27 -4.88
C ASN A 43 9.45 5.49 -4.86
N ILE A 44 9.14 6.02 -3.68
CA ILE A 44 8.22 7.16 -3.57
C ILE A 44 8.87 8.46 -4.06
N PHE A 45 10.15 8.67 -3.77
CA PHE A 45 10.89 9.82 -4.28
C PHE A 45 10.90 9.85 -5.82
N GLY A 46 11.09 8.72 -6.48
CA GLY A 46 11.04 8.65 -7.93
C GLY A 46 9.64 8.97 -8.50
N PHE A 47 8.57 8.52 -7.88
CA PHE A 47 7.21 8.95 -8.24
C PHE A 47 7.04 10.47 -8.11
N LYS A 48 7.57 11.07 -7.04
CA LYS A 48 7.55 12.54 -6.88
C LYS A 48 8.31 13.25 -7.98
N GLN A 49 9.48 12.74 -8.38
CA GLN A 49 10.26 13.30 -9.49
C GLN A 49 9.53 13.23 -10.84
N LEU A 50 8.70 12.20 -11.04
CA LEU A 50 7.85 12.05 -12.23
C LEU A 50 6.58 12.90 -12.19
N GLY A 51 6.38 13.71 -11.15
CA GLY A 51 5.22 14.58 -11.01
C GLY A 51 3.94 13.86 -10.60
N VAL A 52 4.03 12.63 -10.08
CA VAL A 52 2.87 11.89 -9.57
C VAL A 52 2.24 12.63 -8.40
N THR A 53 0.92 12.79 -8.45
CA THR A 53 0.10 13.49 -7.43
C THR A 53 -0.88 12.57 -6.72
N GLN A 54 -1.03 11.34 -7.20
CA GLN A 54 -1.90 10.32 -6.58
C GLN A 54 -1.25 8.95 -6.72
N LEU A 55 -1.26 8.17 -5.64
CA LEU A 55 -0.69 6.84 -5.61
C LEU A 55 -1.75 5.80 -5.28
N VAL A 56 -1.86 4.77 -6.10
CA VAL A 56 -2.64 3.57 -5.81
C VAL A 56 -1.68 2.41 -5.57
N SER A 57 -1.67 1.88 -4.35
CA SER A 57 -0.84 0.75 -3.95
C SER A 57 -1.67 -0.53 -4.00
N ILE A 58 -1.21 -1.53 -4.74
CA ILE A 58 -1.88 -2.83 -4.89
C ILE A 58 -1.00 -3.91 -4.28
N SER A 59 -1.53 -4.67 -3.33
CA SER A 59 -0.81 -5.77 -2.69
C SER A 59 -1.74 -6.93 -2.33
N ALA A 60 -1.20 -8.14 -2.30
CA ALA A 60 -1.88 -9.26 -1.69
C ALA A 60 -1.83 -9.14 -0.16
N VAL A 61 -2.92 -9.53 0.51
CA VAL A 61 -3.06 -9.47 1.97
C VAL A 61 -3.65 -10.76 2.51
N GLY A 62 -3.38 -11.05 3.78
CA GLY A 62 -4.10 -12.05 4.54
C GLY A 62 -5.40 -11.45 5.10
N SER A 63 -6.48 -12.24 5.13
CA SER A 63 -7.71 -11.84 5.82
C SER A 63 -7.64 -12.19 7.31
N LEU A 64 -8.10 -11.28 8.14
CA LEU A 64 -8.35 -11.50 9.58
C LEU A 64 -9.86 -11.64 9.87
N ARG A 65 -10.70 -11.66 8.82
CA ARG A 65 -12.14 -11.77 8.87
C ARG A 65 -12.64 -12.94 8.03
N GLU A 66 -13.68 -13.60 8.46
CA GLU A 66 -14.28 -14.71 7.71
C GLU A 66 -15.09 -14.24 6.50
N ASP A 67 -15.67 -13.04 6.55
CA ASP A 67 -16.47 -12.46 5.48
C ASP A 67 -15.62 -11.82 4.36
N PHE A 68 -14.32 -11.65 4.56
CA PHE A 68 -13.36 -11.21 3.52
C PHE A 68 -12.75 -12.46 2.86
N ARG A 69 -13.30 -12.83 1.73
CA ARG A 69 -12.96 -14.09 1.05
C ARG A 69 -11.73 -13.92 0.15
N PRO A 70 -11.04 -15.02 -0.17
CA PRO A 70 -10.00 -15.00 -1.19
C PRO A 70 -10.52 -14.39 -2.51
N ARG A 71 -9.71 -13.52 -3.13
CA ARG A 71 -9.99 -12.74 -4.34
C ARG A 71 -10.90 -11.51 -4.14
N ASP A 72 -11.56 -11.34 -2.99
CA ASP A 72 -12.24 -10.08 -2.70
C ASP A 72 -11.24 -8.90 -2.68
N ILE A 73 -11.72 -7.71 -2.98
CA ILE A 73 -10.94 -6.47 -2.94
C ILE A 73 -11.21 -5.77 -1.61
N CYS A 74 -10.14 -5.42 -0.89
CA CYS A 74 -10.24 -4.63 0.33
C CYS A 74 -9.63 -3.25 0.10
N LEU A 75 -10.36 -2.19 0.44
CA LEU A 75 -9.93 -0.79 0.40
C LEU A 75 -9.84 -0.27 1.84
N PRO A 76 -8.74 -0.50 2.56
CA PRO A 76 -8.61 -0.07 3.95
C PRO A 76 -8.62 1.45 4.05
N ASP A 77 -9.01 1.97 5.20
CA ASP A 77 -8.94 3.40 5.54
C ASP A 77 -8.03 3.69 6.73
N GLN A 78 -7.58 2.63 7.44
CA GLN A 78 -6.70 2.73 8.59
C GLN A 78 -5.54 1.74 8.54
N TYR A 79 -4.47 2.07 9.28
CA TYR A 79 -3.31 1.21 9.49
C TYR A 79 -3.05 0.96 10.96
N PHE A 80 -2.59 -0.25 11.24
CA PHE A 80 -1.95 -0.60 12.52
C PHE A 80 -0.50 -1.00 12.26
N ASP A 81 0.44 -0.23 12.79
CA ASP A 81 1.88 -0.39 12.53
C ASP A 81 2.51 -1.41 13.48
N ARG A 82 3.00 -2.51 12.94
CA ARG A 82 3.78 -3.53 13.64
C ARG A 82 5.22 -3.63 13.13
N THR A 83 5.68 -2.61 12.39
CA THR A 83 7.04 -2.56 11.89
C THR A 83 8.02 -2.00 12.93
N LYS A 84 9.32 -2.27 12.72
CA LYS A 84 10.43 -1.81 13.57
C LYS A 84 11.42 -0.92 12.82
N GLN A 85 11.17 -0.66 11.53
CA GLN A 85 12.07 0.09 10.64
C GLN A 85 11.55 1.51 10.35
N SER A 86 11.12 2.21 11.41
CA SER A 86 10.53 3.55 11.25
C SER A 86 11.47 4.54 10.55
N GLU A 87 12.77 4.41 10.73
CA GLU A 87 13.78 5.25 10.07
C GLU A 87 13.83 5.08 8.55
N LYS A 88 13.32 3.96 8.03
CA LYS A 88 13.19 3.71 6.58
C LYS A 88 11.87 4.21 6.00
N HIS A 89 10.94 4.61 6.87
CA HIS A 89 9.60 5.05 6.49
C HIS A 89 9.43 6.57 6.59
N THR A 90 10.52 7.32 6.54
CA THR A 90 10.55 8.79 6.49
C THR A 90 11.68 9.27 5.60
N PHE A 91 11.49 10.41 4.93
CA PHE A 91 12.54 11.13 4.21
C PHE A 91 13.38 12.01 5.12
N PHE A 92 12.87 12.33 6.30
CA PHE A 92 13.48 13.27 7.24
C PHE A 92 14.42 12.56 8.22
N GLY A 93 15.32 13.32 8.81
CA GLY A 93 16.35 12.84 9.71
C GLY A 93 17.61 13.69 9.60
N GLN A 94 18.72 13.26 10.20
CA GLN A 94 20.04 13.92 10.09
C GLN A 94 19.98 15.43 10.38
N GLY A 95 19.23 15.85 11.39
CA GLY A 95 19.08 17.24 11.79
C GLY A 95 17.82 17.93 11.26
N ILE A 96 17.05 17.30 10.38
CA ILE A 96 15.75 17.80 9.92
C ILE A 96 14.66 16.94 10.57
N VAL A 97 13.77 17.58 11.32
CA VAL A 97 12.64 16.93 11.98
C VAL A 97 11.33 17.43 11.37
N ALA A 98 10.48 16.49 10.92
CA ALA A 98 9.14 16.79 10.46
C ALA A 98 8.14 15.75 11.02
N HIS A 99 6.94 16.22 11.32
CA HIS A 99 5.84 15.38 11.79
C HIS A 99 4.64 15.59 10.88
N ILE A 100 4.24 14.53 10.19
CA ILE A 100 3.04 14.53 9.33
C ILE A 100 1.78 14.23 10.15
N ALA A 101 0.65 14.84 9.78
CA ALA A 101 -0.65 14.42 10.27
C ALA A 101 -1.03 13.09 9.58
N PHE A 102 -1.26 12.03 10.36
CA PHE A 102 -1.48 10.68 9.84
C PHE A 102 -2.68 9.96 10.45
N SER A 103 -3.60 10.70 11.10
CA SER A 103 -4.85 10.15 11.65
C SER A 103 -5.80 9.62 10.56
N GLN A 104 -5.72 10.20 9.35
CA GLN A 104 -6.39 9.71 8.15
C GLN A 104 -5.34 9.39 7.09
N PRO A 105 -4.81 8.16 7.09
CA PRO A 105 -3.67 7.81 6.24
C PRO A 105 -4.04 7.60 4.77
N ILE A 106 -5.32 7.40 4.48
CA ILE A 106 -5.86 7.11 3.15
C ILE A 106 -6.70 8.28 2.65
N CYS A 107 -6.58 8.62 1.37
CA CYS A 107 -7.43 9.58 0.70
C CYS A 107 -8.80 8.96 0.41
N LEU A 108 -9.82 9.32 1.21
CA LEU A 108 -11.17 8.75 1.07
C LEU A 108 -11.81 9.05 -0.29
N ARG A 109 -11.49 10.19 -0.91
CA ARG A 109 -11.96 10.51 -2.25
C ARG A 109 -11.40 9.54 -3.30
N LEU A 110 -10.08 9.27 -3.26
CA LEU A 110 -9.46 8.32 -4.19
C LEU A 110 -9.93 6.89 -3.89
N GLN A 111 -10.06 6.51 -2.62
CA GLN A 111 -10.61 5.21 -2.20
C GLN A 111 -12.02 5.01 -2.77
N GLY A 112 -12.89 6.05 -2.68
CA GLY A 112 -14.24 6.01 -3.26
C GLY A 112 -14.20 5.76 -4.75
N SER A 113 -13.41 6.54 -5.50
CA SER A 113 -13.28 6.39 -6.96
C SER A 113 -12.75 5.02 -7.37
N VAL A 114 -11.75 4.49 -6.66
CA VAL A 114 -11.21 3.14 -6.92
C VAL A 114 -12.25 2.07 -6.62
N GLY A 115 -13.02 2.23 -5.52
CA GLY A 115 -14.09 1.30 -5.17
C GLY A 115 -15.20 1.27 -6.20
N ASP A 116 -15.69 2.43 -6.65
CA ASP A 116 -16.73 2.53 -7.67
C ASP A 116 -16.27 1.88 -8.99
N ALA A 117 -15.03 2.14 -9.41
CA ALA A 117 -14.45 1.52 -10.60
C ALA A 117 -14.31 -0.01 -10.46
N ALA A 118 -13.90 -0.50 -9.29
CA ALA A 118 -13.78 -1.93 -9.04
C ALA A 118 -15.17 -2.62 -9.07
N GLU A 119 -16.19 -2.05 -8.45
CA GLU A 119 -17.57 -2.56 -8.47
C GLU A 119 -18.14 -2.57 -9.88
N GLN A 120 -17.87 -1.52 -10.67
CA GLN A 120 -18.27 -1.46 -12.07
C GLN A 120 -17.63 -2.61 -12.88
N VAL A 121 -16.32 -2.79 -12.79
CA VAL A 121 -15.60 -3.86 -13.51
C VAL A 121 -16.12 -5.24 -13.10
N ILE A 122 -16.40 -5.46 -11.80
CA ILE A 122 -16.98 -6.72 -11.31
C ILE A 122 -18.35 -6.96 -11.93
N SER A 123 -19.18 -5.93 -12.04
CA SER A 123 -20.54 -6.07 -12.59
C SER A 123 -20.56 -6.32 -14.11
N GLU A 124 -19.55 -5.80 -14.84
CA GLU A 124 -19.47 -5.90 -16.29
C GLU A 124 -18.79 -7.19 -16.79
N GLN A 125 -17.99 -7.83 -15.94
CA GLN A 125 -17.16 -8.97 -16.35
C GLN A 125 -17.55 -10.29 -15.64
N PRO A 126 -18.10 -11.27 -16.36
CA PRO A 126 -18.49 -12.57 -15.77
C PRO A 126 -17.36 -13.32 -15.06
N ALA A 127 -16.08 -13.08 -15.47
CA ALA A 127 -14.93 -13.67 -14.81
C ALA A 127 -14.75 -13.23 -13.35
N PHE A 128 -15.37 -12.13 -12.95
CA PHE A 128 -15.33 -11.56 -11.59
C PHE A 128 -16.64 -11.73 -10.82
N GLU A 129 -17.60 -12.49 -11.36
CA GLU A 129 -18.85 -12.74 -10.68
C GLU A 129 -18.65 -13.28 -9.26
N GLY A 130 -19.40 -12.71 -8.32
CA GLY A 130 -19.36 -13.07 -6.91
C GLY A 130 -18.19 -12.48 -6.10
N LEU A 131 -17.28 -11.72 -6.70
CA LEU A 131 -16.28 -10.93 -5.96
C LEU A 131 -16.97 -9.76 -5.25
N ARG A 132 -16.37 -9.33 -4.13
CA ARG A 132 -16.86 -8.20 -3.34
C ARG A 132 -15.78 -7.14 -3.18
N VAL A 133 -16.22 -5.89 -3.06
CA VAL A 133 -15.38 -4.75 -2.66
C VAL A 133 -15.74 -4.40 -1.22
N HIS A 134 -14.78 -4.55 -0.32
CA HIS A 134 -14.91 -4.16 1.09
C HIS A 134 -14.31 -2.77 1.26
N ARG A 135 -15.12 -1.80 1.67
CA ARG A 135 -14.70 -0.41 1.87
C ARG A 135 -14.49 -0.12 3.35
N GLY A 136 -13.35 0.45 3.68
CA GLY A 136 -12.91 0.67 5.05
C GLY A 136 -12.20 -0.53 5.66
N GLY A 137 -11.82 -0.37 6.91
CA GLY A 137 -11.14 -1.39 7.70
C GLY A 137 -9.67 -1.10 7.95
N THR A 138 -9.12 -1.81 8.93
CA THR A 138 -7.75 -1.62 9.39
C THR A 138 -6.80 -2.65 8.78
N TYR A 139 -5.76 -2.15 8.13
CA TYR A 139 -4.65 -2.94 7.62
C TYR A 139 -3.55 -3.03 8.68
N VAL A 140 -3.26 -4.23 9.17
CA VAL A 140 -2.08 -4.48 9.99
C VAL A 140 -0.85 -4.59 9.10
N ASN A 141 0.12 -3.68 9.26
CA ASN A 141 1.38 -3.78 8.55
C ASN A 141 2.43 -4.43 9.45
N MET A 142 2.78 -5.67 9.14
CA MET A 142 3.83 -6.42 9.83
C MET A 142 5.18 -6.26 9.13
N GLU A 143 6.26 -6.60 9.81
CA GLU A 143 7.63 -6.47 9.28
C GLU A 143 7.90 -7.44 8.12
N GLY A 144 7.54 -8.70 8.28
CA GLY A 144 8.00 -9.77 7.40
C GLY A 144 9.49 -10.13 7.61
N PRO A 145 10.09 -11.03 6.78
CA PRO A 145 9.40 -11.83 5.77
C PRO A 145 8.54 -12.97 6.33
N ALA A 146 8.68 -13.32 7.63
CA ALA A 146 7.83 -14.32 8.25
C ALA A 146 6.40 -13.80 8.41
N PHE A 147 5.42 -14.68 8.19
CA PHE A 147 4.03 -14.37 8.51
C PHE A 147 3.81 -14.29 10.03
N SER A 148 2.69 -13.69 10.43
CA SER A 148 2.29 -13.62 11.84
C SER A 148 2.12 -15.01 12.45
N THR A 149 2.48 -15.14 13.72
CA THR A 149 2.17 -16.34 14.49
C THR A 149 0.65 -16.45 14.68
N ARG A 150 0.19 -17.65 15.02
CA ARG A 150 -1.23 -17.85 15.37
C ARG A 150 -1.67 -16.94 16.53
N ALA A 151 -0.81 -16.74 17.53
CA ALA A 151 -1.11 -15.88 18.66
C ALA A 151 -1.30 -14.41 18.24
N GLU A 152 -0.42 -13.90 17.37
CA GLU A 152 -0.54 -12.55 16.79
C GLU A 152 -1.81 -12.43 15.97
N SER A 153 -2.10 -13.37 15.08
CA SER A 153 -3.31 -13.33 14.25
C SER A 153 -4.60 -13.36 15.08
N VAL A 154 -4.64 -14.18 16.15
CA VAL A 154 -5.77 -14.21 17.10
C VAL A 154 -5.90 -12.86 17.82
N PHE A 155 -4.79 -12.24 18.20
CA PHE A 155 -4.80 -10.90 18.80
C PHE A 155 -5.37 -9.86 17.84
N TYR A 156 -4.88 -9.82 16.58
CA TYR A 156 -5.34 -8.87 15.57
C TYR A 156 -6.83 -9.04 15.25
N HIS A 157 -7.27 -10.27 15.09
CA HIS A 157 -8.69 -10.57 14.88
C HIS A 157 -9.56 -10.07 16.05
N LYS A 158 -9.16 -10.37 17.31
CA LYS A 158 -9.88 -9.91 18.51
C LYS A 158 -9.86 -8.38 18.68
N ALA A 159 -8.82 -7.71 18.18
CA ALA A 159 -8.74 -6.25 18.17
C ALA A 159 -9.63 -5.61 17.09
N GLY A 160 -10.26 -6.41 16.23
CA GLY A 160 -11.16 -5.94 15.18
C GLY A 160 -10.44 -5.44 13.94
N PHE A 161 -9.21 -5.91 13.68
CA PHE A 161 -8.49 -5.59 12.45
C PHE A 161 -8.93 -6.52 11.32
N ASP A 162 -8.81 -6.03 10.07
CA ASP A 162 -9.49 -6.63 8.93
C ASP A 162 -8.54 -7.42 8.01
N VAL A 163 -7.40 -6.83 7.67
CA VAL A 163 -6.41 -7.45 6.78
C VAL A 163 -4.99 -7.26 7.29
N ILE A 164 -4.07 -8.11 6.83
CA ILE A 164 -2.66 -8.06 7.22
C ILE A 164 -1.75 -8.18 6.00
N GLY A 165 -0.72 -7.34 5.95
CA GLY A 165 0.30 -7.34 4.90
C GLY A 165 1.61 -6.73 5.38
N MET A 166 2.54 -6.41 4.45
CA MET A 166 3.93 -6.09 4.81
C MET A 166 4.46 -4.77 4.22
N THR A 167 3.76 -4.11 3.29
CA THR A 167 4.39 -3.07 2.46
C THR A 167 3.66 -1.73 2.41
N SER A 168 2.34 -1.71 2.58
CA SER A 168 1.50 -0.57 2.24
C SER A 168 1.70 0.64 3.16
N LEU A 169 1.98 0.43 4.45
CA LEU A 169 2.14 1.51 5.42
C LEU A 169 3.35 2.40 5.12
N ALA A 170 4.49 1.81 4.73
CA ALA A 170 5.68 2.57 4.37
C ALA A 170 5.40 3.49 3.18
N GLU A 171 4.70 2.97 2.16
CA GLU A 171 4.27 3.75 0.99
C GLU A 171 3.34 4.89 1.39
N ALA A 172 2.36 4.64 2.27
CA ALA A 172 1.42 5.66 2.72
C ALA A 172 2.11 6.79 3.52
N LYS A 173 3.03 6.45 4.44
CA LYS A 173 3.81 7.44 5.19
C LYS A 173 4.65 8.33 4.26
N LEU A 174 5.42 7.71 3.38
CA LEU A 174 6.31 8.42 2.46
C LEU A 174 5.54 9.23 1.40
N ALA A 175 4.42 8.71 0.87
CA ALA A 175 3.56 9.46 -0.02
C ALA A 175 3.00 10.71 0.66
N ARG A 176 2.58 10.61 1.93
CA ARG A 176 2.12 11.75 2.72
C ARG A 176 3.21 12.79 2.93
N GLU A 177 4.44 12.37 3.26
CA GLU A 177 5.59 13.28 3.37
C GLU A 177 5.96 13.94 2.03
N ALA A 178 5.77 13.23 0.92
CA ALA A 178 6.02 13.72 -0.43
C ALA A 178 4.84 14.54 -1.01
N GLU A 179 3.74 14.70 -0.30
CA GLU A 179 2.53 15.38 -0.78
C GLU A 179 1.96 14.77 -2.09
N ILE A 180 1.89 13.43 -2.10
CA ILE A 180 1.29 12.62 -3.19
C ILE A 180 -0.10 12.13 -2.78
#